data_f0e09c95e298e3fe8ef62092629d6f64
#
_entry.id   f0e09c95e298e3fe8ef62092629d6f64
#
_cell.length_a   1.000
_cell.length_b   1.000
_cell.length_c   1.000
_cell.angle_alpha   90.00
_cell.angle_beta   90.00
_cell.angle_gamma   90.00
#
_symmetry.space_group_name_H-M   'P 1'
#
loop_
_entity.id
_entity.type
_entity.pdbx_description
1 polymer ?
#
loop_
_entity_poly.entity_id
_entity_poly.type
_entity_poly.pdbx_seq_one_letter_code
_entity_poly.pdbx_strand_id
1 'polypeptide(L)'
;ERNRAFVEAYRKRFGEYPSYNAEEAYAGLHMLARAVEKAKSTQAEAVRRAFEADGGLVYDAPEGRKRMRPEDHQVFEGLVWGYTKHTPDYPFAILDRLRIIPANDTAYPTQCKR
;
A
#
# COMPACT_ATOMS: atom_id res chain seq x y z
N GLU A 1 -0.49 -5.52 13.77
CA GLU A 1 -1.56 -4.82 14.50
C GLU A 1 -2.45 -4.01 13.54
N ARG A 2 -1.90 -3.11 12.71
CA ARG A 2 -2.66 -2.27 11.76
C ARG A 2 -3.48 -3.07 10.76
N ASN A 3 -2.90 -4.12 10.15
CA ASN A 3 -3.60 -4.97 9.19
C ASN A 3 -4.81 -5.67 9.83
N ARG A 4 -4.67 -6.17 11.06
CA ARG A 4 -5.79 -6.79 11.78
C ARG A 4 -6.93 -5.78 11.98
N ALA A 5 -6.61 -4.57 12.44
CA ALA A 5 -7.60 -3.52 12.65
C ALA A 5 -8.33 -3.14 11.35
N PHE A 6 -7.60 -3.05 10.23
CA PHE A 6 -8.17 -2.82 8.91
C PHE A 6 -9.13 -3.94 8.51
N VAL A 7 -8.70 -5.21 8.61
CA VAL A 7 -9.52 -6.37 8.26
C VAL A 7 -10.79 -6.44 9.11
N GLU A 8 -10.68 -6.21 10.42
CA GLU A 8 -11.83 -6.20 11.32
C GLU A 8 -12.83 -5.08 10.99
N ALA A 9 -12.33 -3.87 10.72
CA ALA A 9 -13.17 -2.74 10.33
C ALA A 9 -13.86 -2.98 8.99
N TYR A 10 -13.13 -3.52 8.01
CA TYR A 10 -13.68 -3.88 6.69
C TYR A 10 -14.78 -4.94 6.83
N ARG A 11 -14.52 -6.03 7.54
CA ARG A 11 -15.51 -7.09 7.79
C ARG A 11 -16.76 -6.58 8.51
N LYS A 12 -16.59 -5.72 9.50
CA LYS A 12 -17.72 -5.11 10.20
C LYS A 12 -18.61 -4.27 9.26
N ARG A 13 -17.99 -3.61 8.28
CA ARG A 13 -18.71 -2.72 7.36
C ARG A 13 -19.35 -3.47 6.18
N PHE A 14 -18.65 -4.44 5.62
CA PHE A 14 -19.02 -5.08 4.34
C PHE A 14 -19.44 -6.54 4.48
N GLY A 15 -19.25 -7.18 5.63
CA GLY A 15 -19.61 -8.58 5.88
C GLY A 15 -18.66 -9.62 5.27
N GLU A 16 -17.59 -9.18 4.62
CA GLU A 16 -16.63 -10.04 3.91
C GLU A 16 -15.17 -9.67 4.23
N TYR A 17 -14.23 -10.52 3.88
CA TYR A 17 -12.81 -10.22 4.00
C TYR A 17 -12.36 -9.28 2.87
N PRO A 18 -11.48 -8.29 3.18
CA PRO A 18 -10.92 -7.43 2.13
C PRO A 18 -10.04 -8.22 1.19
N SER A 19 -10.11 -7.89 -0.11
CA SER A 19 -9.10 -8.28 -1.06
C SER A 19 -7.83 -7.40 -0.92
N TYR A 20 -6.73 -7.79 -1.55
CA TYR A 20 -5.53 -6.93 -1.60
C TYR A 20 -5.84 -5.58 -2.27
N ASN A 21 -6.69 -5.56 -3.30
CA ASN A 21 -7.12 -4.31 -3.95
C ASN A 21 -7.87 -3.36 -3.02
N ALA A 22 -8.59 -3.87 -2.03
CA ALA A 22 -9.29 -3.04 -1.03
C ALA A 22 -8.28 -2.31 -0.12
N GLU A 23 -7.19 -2.97 0.25
CA GLU A 23 -6.11 -2.36 1.01
C GLU A 23 -5.35 -1.34 0.18
N GLU A 24 -5.02 -1.67 -1.08
CA GLU A 24 -4.35 -0.76 -2.01
C GLU A 24 -5.14 0.54 -2.22
N ALA A 25 -6.45 0.43 -2.44
CA ALA A 25 -7.33 1.59 -2.58
C ALA A 25 -7.38 2.43 -1.30
N TYR A 26 -7.47 1.77 -0.15
CA TYR A 26 -7.43 2.43 1.16
C TYR A 26 -6.11 3.19 1.35
N ALA A 27 -4.98 2.56 1.09
CA ALA A 27 -3.67 3.16 1.21
C ALA A 27 -3.49 4.33 0.23
N GLY A 28 -3.91 4.17 -1.02
CA GLY A 28 -3.84 5.20 -2.06
C GLY A 28 -4.63 6.47 -1.69
N LEU A 29 -5.84 6.31 -1.16
CA LEU A 29 -6.65 7.45 -0.70
C LEU A 29 -6.01 8.16 0.50
N HIS A 30 -5.44 7.43 1.44
CA HIS A 30 -4.72 8.03 2.57
C HIS A 30 -3.44 8.75 2.14
N MET A 31 -2.70 8.20 1.17
CA MET A 31 -1.55 8.88 0.59
C MET A 31 -1.96 10.18 -0.11
N LEU A 32 -3.06 10.16 -0.88
CA LEU A 32 -3.60 11.37 -1.51
C LEU A 32 -4.01 12.42 -0.48
N ALA A 33 -4.73 12.03 0.57
CA ALA A 33 -5.11 12.94 1.65
C ALA A 33 -3.88 13.61 2.30
N ARG A 34 -2.85 12.83 2.61
CA ARG A 34 -1.59 13.34 3.17
C ARG A 34 -0.87 14.28 2.21
N ALA A 35 -0.89 14.01 0.91
CA ALA A 35 -0.31 14.90 -0.07
C ALA A 35 -1.05 16.24 -0.14
N VAL A 36 -2.39 16.22 -0.09
CA VAL A 36 -3.23 17.42 -0.03
C VAL A 36 -2.95 18.23 1.25
N GLU A 37 -2.89 17.57 2.41
CA GLU A 37 -2.54 18.19 3.68
C GLU A 37 -1.16 18.85 3.65
N LYS A 38 -0.16 18.14 3.12
CA LYS A 38 1.23 18.64 2.96
C LYS A 38 1.29 19.82 1.99
N ALA A 39 0.54 19.75 0.88
CA ALA A 39 0.46 20.82 -0.11
C ALA A 39 -0.33 22.04 0.39
N LYS A 40 -1.20 21.87 1.40
CA LYS A 40 -2.22 22.84 1.83
C LYS A 40 -3.06 23.35 0.65
N SER A 41 -3.31 22.49 -0.33
CA SER A 41 -3.96 22.81 -1.59
C SER A 41 -4.53 21.57 -2.24
N THR A 42 -5.63 21.72 -2.97
CA THR A 42 -6.21 20.69 -3.84
C THR A 42 -5.80 20.85 -5.32
N GLN A 43 -4.96 21.84 -5.61
CA GLN A 43 -4.46 22.05 -6.98
C GLN A 43 -3.51 20.90 -7.36
N ALA A 44 -3.77 20.28 -8.51
CA ALA A 44 -3.07 19.06 -8.95
C ALA A 44 -1.54 19.21 -8.91
N GLU A 45 -1.02 20.34 -9.38
CA GLU A 45 0.43 20.58 -9.42
C GLU A 45 1.04 20.73 -8.01
N ALA A 46 0.32 21.33 -7.06
CA ALA A 46 0.77 21.44 -5.68
C ALA A 46 0.78 20.06 -4.99
N VAL A 47 -0.26 19.26 -5.22
CA VAL A 47 -0.36 17.90 -4.72
C VAL A 47 0.73 17.01 -5.31
N ARG A 48 0.98 17.09 -6.63
CA ARG A 48 2.08 16.38 -7.30
C ARG A 48 3.43 16.69 -6.64
N ARG A 49 3.76 17.96 -6.45
CA ARG A 49 5.00 18.36 -5.77
C ARG A 49 5.08 17.85 -4.33
N ALA A 50 3.95 17.79 -3.62
CA ALA A 50 3.91 17.23 -2.25
C ALA A 50 4.19 15.72 -2.24
N PHE A 51 3.75 14.99 -3.26
CA PHE A 51 4.10 13.57 -3.43
C PHE A 51 5.58 13.35 -3.70
N GLU A 52 6.21 14.20 -4.50
CA GLU A 52 7.61 14.08 -4.93
C GLU A 52 8.61 14.58 -3.88
N ALA A 53 8.19 15.47 -2.99
CA ALA A 53 9.06 16.09 -2.01
C ALA A 53 9.71 15.07 -1.05
N ASP A 54 10.91 15.41 -0.57
CA ASP A 54 11.66 14.63 0.42
C ASP A 54 11.99 13.18 -0.04
N GLY A 55 12.14 12.98 -1.35
CA GLY A 55 12.42 11.67 -1.94
C GLY A 55 11.20 10.74 -2.03
N GLY A 56 10.01 11.33 -2.04
CA GLY A 56 8.73 10.64 -2.22
C GLY A 56 7.93 10.44 -0.94
N LEU A 57 6.62 10.56 -1.08
CA LEU A 57 5.70 10.41 0.04
C LEU A 57 5.72 8.97 0.58
N VAL A 58 5.79 8.86 1.90
CA VAL A 58 5.76 7.59 2.62
C VAL A 58 4.48 7.47 3.42
N TYR A 59 3.89 6.29 3.40
CA TYR A 59 2.72 5.93 4.18
C TYR A 59 2.90 4.56 4.84
N ASP A 60 2.66 4.49 6.15
CA ASP A 60 2.61 3.22 6.88
C ASP A 60 1.19 2.65 6.78
N ALA A 61 0.93 1.90 5.72
CA ALA A 61 -0.33 1.26 5.39
C ALA A 61 -0.62 0.04 6.29
N PRO A 62 -1.85 -0.51 6.26
CA PRO A 62 -2.20 -1.71 7.01
C PRO A 62 -1.24 -2.88 6.84
N GLU A 63 -0.86 -3.21 5.62
CA GLU A 63 0.02 -4.35 5.33
C GLU A 63 1.51 -4.02 5.33
N GLY A 64 1.89 -2.73 5.34
CA GLY A 64 3.30 -2.34 5.40
C GLY A 64 3.56 -0.92 4.97
N ARG A 65 4.85 -0.58 4.94
CA ARG A 65 5.30 0.74 4.50
C ARG A 65 5.29 0.81 2.98
N LYS A 66 4.59 1.80 2.45
CA LYS A 66 4.54 2.14 1.04
C LYS A 66 5.29 3.45 0.79
N ARG A 67 6.05 3.52 -0.29
CA ARG A 67 6.78 4.73 -0.71
C ARG A 67 6.58 4.96 -2.19
N MET A 68 6.15 6.15 -2.55
CA MET A 68 6.11 6.56 -3.95
C MET A 68 7.50 7.06 -4.40
N ARG A 69 7.97 6.57 -5.53
CA ARG A 69 9.19 7.05 -6.18
C ARG A 69 8.88 8.30 -7.00
N PRO A 70 9.61 9.42 -6.77
CA PRO A 70 9.32 10.69 -7.45
C PRO A 70 9.50 10.65 -8.97
N GLU A 71 10.44 9.81 -9.46
CA GLU A 71 10.87 9.81 -10.85
C GLU A 71 9.81 9.25 -11.81
N ASP A 72 8.97 8.33 -11.36
CA ASP A 72 7.98 7.67 -12.20
C ASP A 72 6.62 7.45 -11.50
N HIS A 73 6.50 7.92 -10.26
CA HIS A 73 5.31 7.79 -9.41
C HIS A 73 4.90 6.34 -9.10
N GLN A 74 5.83 5.40 -9.25
CA GLN A 74 5.59 4.03 -8.80
C GLN A 74 5.61 3.95 -7.27
N VAL A 75 4.66 3.24 -6.71
CA VAL A 75 4.64 2.93 -5.28
C VAL A 75 5.32 1.58 -5.06
N PHE A 76 6.27 1.56 -4.14
CA PHE A 76 6.98 0.36 -3.73
C PHE A 76 6.55 -0.08 -2.35
N GLU A 77 6.36 -1.36 -2.23
CA GLU A 77 6.03 -2.06 -0.99
C GLU A 77 6.71 -3.43 -0.95
N GLY A 78 6.71 -4.05 0.22
CA GLY A 78 7.18 -5.42 0.36
C GLY A 78 6.18 -6.41 -0.23
N LEU A 79 6.70 -7.47 -0.84
CA LEU A 79 5.88 -8.58 -1.33
C LEU A 79 5.87 -9.73 -0.34
N VAL A 80 4.73 -10.41 -0.24
CA VAL A 80 4.58 -11.60 0.58
C VAL A 80 4.44 -12.82 -0.33
N TRP A 81 5.32 -13.80 -0.15
CA TRP A 81 5.26 -15.09 -0.81
C TRP A 81 5.02 -16.20 0.20
N GLY A 82 4.36 -17.27 -0.22
CA GLY A 82 4.12 -18.43 0.61
C GLY A 82 3.50 -19.57 -0.17
N TYR A 83 3.25 -20.67 0.52
CA TYR A 83 2.51 -21.80 -0.03
C TYR A 83 1.03 -21.68 0.33
N THR A 84 0.16 -21.96 -0.63
CA THR A 84 -1.28 -22.00 -0.37
C THR A 84 -1.63 -23.13 0.56
N LYS A 85 -2.47 -22.87 1.54
CA LYS A 85 -2.95 -23.82 2.53
C LYS A 85 -4.44 -23.61 2.78
N HIS A 86 -5.19 -24.69 2.80
CA HIS A 86 -6.56 -24.69 3.31
C HIS A 86 -6.59 -24.94 4.81
N THR A 87 -7.47 -24.28 5.51
CA THR A 87 -7.73 -24.43 6.93
C THR A 87 -9.22 -24.21 7.21
N PRO A 88 -9.81 -24.87 8.21
CA PRO A 88 -11.21 -24.65 8.56
C PRO A 88 -11.51 -23.25 9.09
N ASP A 89 -10.48 -22.50 9.50
CA ASP A 89 -10.63 -21.17 10.10
C ASP A 89 -11.01 -20.07 9.06
N TYR A 90 -10.80 -20.35 7.75
CA TYR A 90 -11.04 -19.41 6.69
C TYR A 90 -11.78 -20.05 5.51
N PRO A 91 -12.74 -19.36 4.89
CA PRO A 91 -13.47 -19.87 3.71
C PRO A 91 -12.66 -19.83 2.40
N PHE A 92 -11.38 -19.44 2.48
CA PHE A 92 -10.45 -19.35 1.35
C PHE A 92 -9.07 -19.89 1.74
N ALA A 93 -8.24 -20.18 0.75
CA ALA A 93 -6.86 -20.58 0.99
C ALA A 93 -6.03 -19.41 1.53
N ILE A 94 -5.27 -19.67 2.57
CA ILE A 94 -4.30 -18.72 3.13
C ILE A 94 -2.89 -19.04 2.66
N LEU A 95 -1.95 -18.13 2.90
CA LEU A 95 -0.53 -18.40 2.71
C LEU A 95 0.10 -18.94 3.99
N ASP A 96 0.89 -20.00 3.86
CA ASP A 96 1.71 -20.62 4.90
C ASP A 96 3.20 -20.48 4.55
N ARG A 97 4.08 -20.62 5.53
CA ARG A 97 5.54 -20.49 5.37
C ARG A 97 5.93 -19.21 4.63
N LEU A 98 5.48 -18.09 5.16
CA LEU A 98 5.62 -16.79 4.55
C LEU A 98 7.09 -16.36 4.39
N ARG A 99 7.40 -15.82 3.22
CA ARG A 99 8.62 -15.08 2.93
C ARG A 99 8.24 -13.65 2.54
N ILE A 100 8.77 -12.69 3.28
CA ILE A 100 8.63 -11.26 2.97
C ILE A 100 9.83 -10.84 2.14
N ILE A 101 9.58 -10.28 0.97
CA ILE A 101 10.58 -9.67 0.10
C ILE A 101 10.50 -8.16 0.32
N PRO A 102 11.58 -7.52 0.81
CA PRO A 102 11.59 -6.08 1.05
C PRO A 102 11.32 -5.28 -0.24
N ALA A 103 10.70 -4.11 -0.10
CA ALA A 103 10.39 -3.23 -1.23
C ALA A 103 11.61 -2.89 -2.09
N ASN A 104 12.78 -2.71 -1.47
CA ASN A 104 14.03 -2.41 -2.20
C ASN A 104 14.50 -3.56 -3.12
N ASP A 105 14.14 -4.82 -2.77
CA ASP A 105 14.53 -5.99 -3.54
C ASP A 105 13.60 -6.21 -4.75
N THR A 106 12.45 -5.54 -4.78
CA THR A 106 11.47 -5.59 -5.87
C THR A 106 11.53 -4.36 -6.78
N ALA A 107 12.22 -3.31 -6.34
CA ALA A 107 12.34 -2.06 -7.08
C ALA A 107 13.33 -2.21 -8.24
N TYR A 108 12.83 -2.14 -9.46
CA TYR A 108 13.67 -2.08 -10.67
C TYR A 108 14.00 -0.61 -11.04
N PRO A 109 15.09 -0.37 -11.79
CA PRO A 109 15.46 0.97 -12.23
C PRO A 109 14.34 1.64 -13.02
N THR A 110 14.11 2.94 -12.79
CA THR A 110 13.18 3.69 -13.61
C THR A 110 13.67 3.79 -15.05
N GLN A 111 12.76 3.58 -16.00
CA GLN A 111 13.00 3.79 -17.42
C GLN A 111 12.38 5.11 -17.92
N CYS A 112 11.62 5.78 -17.06
CA CYS A 112 11.01 7.08 -17.38
C CYS A 112 12.07 8.18 -17.32
N LYS A 113 12.35 8.79 -18.45
CA LYS A 113 13.06 10.07 -18.53
C LYS A 113 12.01 11.18 -18.56
N ARG A 114 11.97 11.98 -17.51
CA ARG A 114 11.16 13.22 -17.47
C ARG A 114 12.00 14.41 -17.84
#